data_4ed6d0ae35e5bf078df6a275e0dbae2c
#
_entry.id   4ed6d0ae35e5bf078df6a275e0dbae2c
#
_cell.length_a   1.000
_cell.length_b   1.000
_cell.length_c   1.000
_cell.angle_alpha   90.00
_cell.angle_beta   90.00
_cell.angle_gamma   90.00
#
_symmetry.space_group_name_H-M   'P 1'
#
loop_
_entity.id
_entity.type
_entity.pdbx_description
1 polymer ?
#
loop_
_entity_poly.entity_id
_entity_poly.type
_entity_poly.pdbx_seq_one_letter_code
_entity_poly.pdbx_strand_id
1 'polypeptide(L)'
;MKHSRRTFFKQGLAGALLLGTSTIARAALPDPVKPKAPKAVNPFHLGMAGYTFVNFDLDTTLKTLERLDIHYLCIKDFHLPLNSTDEQIRAFHDKCAAHKVTGYAVGPIYMKSEEEIDRAFDYAKRVGVKLIV
;
A
#
# COMPACT_ATOMS: atom_id res chain seq x y z
N MET A 1 40.38 15.61 -13.58
CA MET A 1 40.03 16.30 -12.32
C MET A 1 38.52 16.24 -12.12
N LYS A 2 38.04 15.50 -11.14
CA LYS A 2 36.60 15.33 -10.88
C LYS A 2 36.16 16.42 -9.88
N HIS A 3 35.43 17.40 -10.33
CA HIS A 3 34.84 18.42 -9.44
C HIS A 3 33.58 17.84 -8.76
N SER A 4 33.66 17.71 -7.45
CA SER A 4 32.56 17.25 -6.61
C SER A 4 31.51 18.37 -6.45
N ARG A 5 30.21 18.01 -6.59
CA ARG A 5 29.06 18.89 -6.43
C ARG A 5 28.96 19.58 -5.05
N ARG A 6 29.79 19.16 -4.09
CA ARG A 6 29.85 19.75 -2.75
C ARG A 6 30.67 21.04 -2.66
N THR A 7 31.47 21.37 -3.65
CA THR A 7 32.38 22.54 -3.63
C THR A 7 31.65 23.83 -4.08
N PHE A 8 30.54 23.71 -4.81
CA PHE A 8 29.81 24.87 -5.33
C PHE A 8 29.09 25.68 -4.23
N PHE A 9 28.74 25.06 -3.11
CA PHE A 9 27.98 25.72 -2.02
C PHE A 9 28.85 26.50 -1.02
N LYS A 10 30.17 26.40 -1.07
CA LYS A 10 31.08 27.06 -0.10
C LYS A 10 31.64 28.40 -0.55
N GLN A 11 31.44 28.81 -1.77
CA GLN A 11 32.05 30.05 -2.30
C GLN A 11 31.06 31.23 -2.46
N GLY A 12 29.81 31.11 -2.02
CA GLY A 12 28.79 32.15 -2.12
C GLY A 12 28.61 33.07 -0.93
N LEU A 13 29.45 32.99 0.13
CA LEU A 13 29.23 33.75 1.38
C LEU A 13 30.46 34.53 1.81
N ALA A 14 30.95 35.43 0.95
CA ALA A 14 31.92 36.40 1.36
C ALA A 14 31.77 37.68 0.52
N GLY A 15 31.06 38.67 1.04
CA GLY A 15 31.06 40.00 0.49
C GLY A 15 29.74 40.74 0.65
N ALA A 16 29.57 41.43 1.78
CA ALA A 16 29.01 42.77 1.89
C ALA A 16 28.73 43.12 3.38
N LEU A 17 29.75 43.57 4.05
CA LEU A 17 29.63 44.45 5.23
C LEU A 17 29.69 45.89 4.70
N LEU A 18 28.60 46.65 4.78
CA LEU A 18 28.65 48.11 4.91
C LEU A 18 27.28 48.66 5.37
N LEU A 19 27.22 49.01 6.63
CA LEU A 19 26.64 50.19 7.29
C LEU A 19 25.39 50.83 6.65
N GLY A 20 24.27 50.69 7.33
CA GLY A 20 23.07 51.52 7.09
C GLY A 20 22.00 51.17 8.13
N THR A 21 21.99 51.87 9.28
CA THR A 21 20.93 51.85 10.27
C THR A 21 19.66 52.47 9.69
N SER A 22 18.77 51.67 9.13
CA SER A 22 17.38 52.06 8.91
C SER A 22 16.51 50.93 9.43
N THR A 23 15.78 51.19 10.52
CA THR A 23 14.74 50.36 11.07
C THR A 23 13.57 50.30 10.07
N ILE A 24 13.70 49.45 9.05
CA ILE A 24 12.57 49.10 8.21
C ILE A 24 11.84 47.98 8.94
N ALA A 25 10.61 48.25 9.41
CA ALA A 25 9.71 47.24 9.91
C ALA A 25 9.58 46.15 8.83
N ARG A 26 10.20 45.01 9.14
CA ARG A 26 10.12 43.80 8.29
C ARG A 26 8.69 43.25 8.41
N ALA A 27 7.80 43.73 7.53
CA ALA A 27 6.54 43.06 7.32
C ALA A 27 6.86 41.64 6.95
N ALA A 28 6.42 40.68 7.79
CA ALA A 28 6.58 39.26 7.55
C ALA A 28 5.86 38.95 6.23
N LEU A 29 6.63 38.73 5.16
CA LEU A 29 6.07 38.19 3.94
C LEU A 29 5.53 36.79 4.30
N PRO A 30 4.27 36.50 3.93
CA PRO A 30 3.76 35.13 4.15
C PRO A 30 4.66 34.14 3.41
N ASP A 31 5.03 33.08 4.10
CA ASP A 31 5.81 32.01 3.49
C ASP A 31 5.17 31.60 2.16
N PRO A 32 5.96 31.41 1.09
CA PRO A 32 5.44 30.95 -0.17
C PRO A 32 4.75 29.61 0.05
N VAL A 33 3.42 29.61 -0.13
CA VAL A 33 2.60 28.39 -0.07
C VAL A 33 3.20 27.43 -1.09
N LYS A 34 3.95 26.44 -0.63
CA LYS A 34 4.45 25.35 -1.49
C LYS A 34 3.24 24.74 -2.18
N PRO A 35 3.15 24.79 -3.52
CA PRO A 35 2.04 24.14 -4.21
C PRO A 35 2.05 22.67 -3.80
N LYS A 36 0.95 22.23 -3.20
CA LYS A 36 0.75 20.82 -2.86
C LYS A 36 0.81 20.06 -4.17
N ALA A 37 1.87 19.28 -4.37
CA ALA A 37 2.00 18.46 -5.57
C ALA A 37 0.67 17.71 -5.78
N PRO A 38 0.09 17.73 -7.00
CA PRO A 38 -1.10 16.96 -7.26
C PRO A 38 -0.84 15.52 -6.84
N LYS A 39 -1.70 14.94 -6.01
CA LYS A 39 -1.62 13.51 -5.68
C LYS A 39 -1.62 12.79 -7.02
N ALA A 40 -0.49 12.17 -7.36
CA ALA A 40 -0.42 11.32 -8.54
C ALA A 40 -1.54 10.29 -8.39
N VAL A 41 -2.55 10.37 -9.25
CA VAL A 41 -3.58 9.36 -9.33
C VAL A 41 -2.85 8.13 -9.84
N ASN A 42 -2.57 7.17 -8.93
CA ASN A 42 -1.96 5.92 -9.34
C ASN A 42 -3.04 5.14 -10.12
N PRO A 43 -2.92 4.99 -11.45
CA PRO A 43 -3.92 4.31 -12.26
C PRO A 43 -3.92 2.79 -12.02
N PHE A 44 -2.95 2.28 -11.26
CA PHE A 44 -2.79 0.86 -11.00
C PHE A 44 -3.25 0.52 -9.58
N HIS A 45 -4.08 -0.53 -9.48
CA HIS A 45 -4.40 -1.17 -8.21
C HIS A 45 -3.33 -2.22 -7.90
N LEU A 46 -2.47 -1.90 -6.95
CA LEU A 46 -1.42 -2.83 -6.53
C LEU A 46 -2.00 -3.89 -5.60
N GLY A 47 -1.84 -5.16 -5.96
CA GLY A 47 -2.25 -6.29 -5.14
C GLY A 47 -1.05 -7.13 -4.70
N MET A 48 -1.18 -7.77 -3.54
CA MET A 48 -0.16 -8.66 -3.00
C MET A 48 -0.61 -10.13 -3.16
N ALA A 49 0.29 -10.97 -3.66
CA ALA A 49 0.10 -12.41 -3.64
C ALA A 49 0.23 -12.93 -2.21
N GLY A 50 -0.79 -13.64 -1.71
CA GLY A 50 -0.81 -14.12 -0.33
C GLY A 50 0.37 -15.04 0.03
N TYR A 51 1.00 -15.72 -0.93
CA TYR A 51 2.19 -16.54 -0.67
C TYR A 51 3.38 -15.77 -0.09
N THR A 52 3.46 -14.47 -0.31
CA THR A 52 4.44 -13.62 0.36
C THR A 52 4.36 -13.75 1.88
N PHE A 53 3.20 -14.14 2.39
CA PHE A 53 2.88 -14.21 3.82
C PHE A 53 2.69 -15.64 4.33
N VAL A 54 3.24 -16.65 3.67
CA VAL A 54 3.06 -18.09 4.02
C VAL A 54 3.46 -18.41 5.46
N ASN A 55 4.40 -17.66 6.04
CA ASN A 55 4.87 -17.84 7.41
C ASN A 55 4.25 -16.85 8.41
N PHE A 56 3.23 -16.11 8.00
CA PHE A 56 2.56 -15.11 8.84
C PHE A 56 1.08 -15.46 9.01
N ASP A 57 0.54 -15.18 10.16
CA ASP A 57 -0.90 -15.22 10.37
C ASP A 57 -1.61 -14.07 9.63
N LEU A 58 -2.94 -14.16 9.57
CA LEU A 58 -3.75 -13.16 8.88
C LEU A 58 -3.58 -11.75 9.49
N ASP A 59 -3.53 -11.63 10.82
CA ASP A 59 -3.46 -10.33 11.49
C ASP A 59 -2.11 -9.62 11.20
N THR A 60 -1.02 -10.38 11.20
CA THR A 60 0.31 -9.88 10.82
C THR A 60 0.36 -9.51 9.32
N THR A 61 -0.27 -10.31 8.47
CA THR A 61 -0.41 -10.05 7.04
C THR A 61 -1.13 -8.73 6.80
N LEU A 62 -2.30 -8.54 7.41
CA LEU A 62 -3.11 -7.33 7.23
C LEU A 62 -2.42 -6.07 7.74
N LYS A 63 -1.77 -6.12 8.91
CA LYS A 63 -0.94 -5.03 9.44
C LYS A 63 0.21 -4.66 8.50
N THR A 64 0.82 -5.67 7.87
CA THR A 64 1.91 -5.44 6.92
C THR A 64 1.40 -4.78 5.64
N LEU A 65 0.27 -5.23 5.11
CA LEU A 65 -0.38 -4.62 3.94
C LEU A 65 -0.77 -3.17 4.21
N GLU A 66 -1.36 -2.88 5.37
CA GLU A 66 -1.71 -1.52 5.79
C GLU A 66 -0.47 -0.61 5.85
N ARG A 67 0.63 -1.10 6.45
CA ARG A 67 1.90 -0.35 6.51
C ARG A 67 2.49 -0.05 5.13
N LEU A 68 2.27 -0.93 4.16
CA LEU A 68 2.75 -0.79 2.78
C LEU A 68 1.79 -0.02 1.88
N ASP A 69 0.62 0.40 2.40
CA ASP A 69 -0.47 1.04 1.64
C ASP A 69 -0.96 0.17 0.46
N ILE A 70 -1.01 -1.15 0.68
CA ILE A 70 -1.50 -2.14 -0.29
C ILE A 70 -2.88 -2.62 0.14
N HIS A 71 -3.87 -2.44 -0.72
CA HIS A 71 -5.28 -2.67 -0.40
C HIS A 71 -5.89 -3.93 -1.04
N TYR A 72 -5.13 -4.70 -1.80
CA TYR A 72 -5.62 -5.89 -2.49
C TYR A 72 -4.77 -7.11 -2.15
N LEU A 73 -5.45 -8.20 -1.75
CA LEU A 73 -4.84 -9.46 -1.35
C LEU A 73 -5.38 -10.62 -2.21
N CYS A 74 -4.48 -11.39 -2.82
CA CYS A 74 -4.84 -12.71 -3.35
C CYS A 74 -4.87 -13.70 -2.17
N ILE A 75 -6.07 -14.17 -1.84
CA ILE A 75 -6.34 -15.02 -0.67
C ILE A 75 -5.77 -16.43 -0.90
N LYS A 76 -5.13 -16.97 0.11
CA LYS A 76 -4.56 -18.32 0.13
C LYS A 76 -5.31 -19.20 1.14
N ASP A 77 -5.23 -20.50 0.94
CA ASP A 77 -5.86 -21.53 1.78
C ASP A 77 -5.44 -21.44 3.26
N PHE A 78 -4.21 -21.08 3.55
CA PHE A 78 -3.74 -20.87 4.93
C PHE A 78 -4.29 -19.61 5.61
N HIS A 79 -4.83 -18.65 4.84
CA HIS A 79 -5.53 -17.49 5.38
C HIS A 79 -7.04 -17.73 5.49
N LEU A 80 -7.62 -18.43 4.51
CA LEU A 80 -9.03 -18.79 4.44
C LEU A 80 -9.19 -20.11 3.68
N PRO A 81 -9.30 -21.25 4.38
CA PRO A 81 -9.46 -22.56 3.77
C PRO A 81 -10.71 -22.71 2.88
N LEU A 82 -10.65 -23.58 1.86
CA LEU A 82 -11.77 -23.83 0.94
C LEU A 82 -13.03 -24.32 1.66
N ASN A 83 -12.88 -25.04 2.77
CA ASN A 83 -13.97 -25.56 3.57
C ASN A 83 -14.44 -24.60 4.67
N SER A 84 -14.05 -23.32 4.62
CA SER A 84 -14.47 -22.33 5.59
C SER A 84 -15.99 -22.17 5.62
N THR A 85 -16.53 -22.02 6.84
CA THR A 85 -17.95 -21.71 7.04
C THR A 85 -18.24 -20.24 6.67
N ASP A 86 -19.52 -19.93 6.51
CA ASP A 86 -19.92 -18.53 6.22
C ASP A 86 -19.57 -17.58 7.37
N GLU A 87 -19.56 -18.05 8.62
CA GLU A 87 -19.09 -17.30 9.77
C GLU A 87 -17.60 -16.99 9.67
N GLN A 88 -16.78 -17.95 9.27
CA GLN A 88 -15.34 -17.76 9.08
C GLN A 88 -15.06 -16.81 7.91
N ILE A 89 -15.81 -16.92 6.83
CA ILE A 89 -15.71 -16.00 5.70
C ILE A 89 -16.07 -14.57 6.13
N ARG A 90 -17.17 -14.39 6.89
CA ARG A 90 -17.54 -13.07 7.43
C ARG A 90 -16.46 -12.51 8.34
N ALA A 91 -15.96 -13.30 9.30
CA ALA A 91 -14.89 -12.87 10.20
C ALA A 91 -13.61 -12.48 9.45
N PHE A 92 -13.26 -13.18 8.37
CA PHE A 92 -12.16 -12.82 7.48
C PHE A 92 -12.40 -11.47 6.82
N HIS A 93 -13.59 -11.24 6.27
CA HIS A 93 -13.92 -9.95 5.65
C HIS A 93 -13.92 -8.79 6.64
N ASP A 94 -14.43 -9.00 7.85
CA ASP A 94 -14.42 -7.97 8.91
C ASP A 94 -12.98 -7.57 9.27
N LYS A 95 -12.08 -8.54 9.42
CA LYS A 95 -10.64 -8.28 9.64
C LYS A 95 -10.03 -7.52 8.46
N CYS A 96 -10.27 -7.97 7.23
CA CYS A 96 -9.78 -7.28 6.03
C CYS A 96 -10.28 -5.83 5.96
N ALA A 97 -11.56 -5.60 6.22
CA ALA A 97 -12.18 -4.28 6.20
C ALA A 97 -11.56 -3.33 7.24
N ALA A 98 -11.27 -3.83 8.46
CA ALA A 98 -10.62 -3.05 9.51
C ALA A 98 -9.25 -2.49 9.07
N HIS A 99 -8.54 -3.19 8.17
CA HIS A 99 -7.25 -2.79 7.59
C HIS A 99 -7.37 -2.20 6.17
N LYS A 100 -8.59 -1.94 5.67
CA LYS A 100 -8.86 -1.43 4.31
C LYS A 100 -8.30 -2.35 3.21
N VAL A 101 -8.26 -3.64 3.45
CA VAL A 101 -7.81 -4.67 2.49
C VAL A 101 -9.01 -5.37 1.90
N THR A 102 -8.95 -5.65 0.60
CA THR A 102 -9.97 -6.41 -0.15
C THR A 102 -9.34 -7.65 -0.76
N GLY A 103 -9.94 -8.82 -0.54
CA GLY A 103 -9.59 -10.02 -1.30
C GLY A 103 -10.05 -9.85 -2.76
N TYR A 104 -9.13 -9.93 -3.72
CA TYR A 104 -9.49 -9.79 -5.14
C TYR A 104 -9.49 -11.11 -5.91
N ALA A 105 -8.78 -12.11 -5.39
CA ALA A 105 -8.65 -13.43 -5.98
C ALA A 105 -8.46 -14.49 -4.90
N VAL A 106 -8.71 -15.75 -5.24
CA VAL A 106 -8.40 -16.93 -4.43
C VAL A 106 -7.48 -17.88 -5.19
N GLY A 107 -6.68 -18.64 -4.50
CA GLY A 107 -5.85 -19.68 -5.12
C GLY A 107 -4.34 -19.50 -4.93
N PRO A 108 -3.52 -20.39 -5.59
CA PRO A 108 -3.93 -21.34 -6.62
C PRO A 108 -4.81 -22.45 -6.06
N ILE A 109 -5.86 -22.83 -6.81
CA ILE A 109 -6.73 -23.95 -6.52
C ILE A 109 -6.58 -24.96 -7.65
N TYR A 110 -6.05 -26.12 -7.34
CA TYR A 110 -5.91 -27.19 -8.32
C TYR A 110 -7.23 -27.96 -8.43
N MET A 111 -7.78 -28.04 -9.65
CA MET A 111 -9.06 -28.67 -9.94
C MET A 111 -8.83 -29.85 -10.89
N LYS A 112 -8.94 -31.07 -10.39
CA LYS A 112 -8.66 -32.33 -11.11
C LYS A 112 -9.92 -33.13 -11.43
N SER A 113 -11.07 -32.78 -10.85
CA SER A 113 -12.35 -33.40 -11.08
C SER A 113 -13.46 -32.33 -11.16
N GLU A 114 -14.63 -32.72 -11.68
CA GLU A 114 -15.81 -31.84 -11.74
C GLU A 114 -16.24 -31.37 -10.35
N GLU A 115 -16.19 -32.24 -9.35
CA GLU A 115 -16.54 -31.91 -7.97
C GLU A 115 -15.55 -30.89 -7.36
N GLU A 116 -14.28 -30.95 -7.74
CA GLU A 116 -13.28 -29.97 -7.29
C GLU A 116 -13.48 -28.63 -7.98
N ILE A 117 -13.90 -28.64 -9.26
CA ILE A 117 -14.28 -27.43 -9.99
C ILE A 117 -15.47 -26.76 -9.29
N ASP A 118 -16.55 -27.50 -9.07
CA ASP A 118 -17.76 -26.98 -8.43
C ASP A 118 -17.46 -26.40 -7.05
N ARG A 119 -16.68 -27.09 -6.24
CA ARG A 119 -16.25 -26.61 -4.91
C ARG A 119 -15.43 -25.32 -4.99
N ALA A 120 -14.52 -25.21 -5.97
CA ALA A 120 -13.69 -24.03 -6.14
C ALA A 120 -14.52 -22.82 -6.53
N PHE A 121 -15.46 -23.00 -7.45
CA PHE A 121 -16.38 -21.94 -7.89
C PHE A 121 -17.37 -21.54 -6.80
N ASP A 122 -17.93 -22.52 -6.07
CA ASP A 122 -18.81 -22.23 -4.92
C ASP A 122 -18.06 -21.44 -3.83
N TYR A 123 -16.86 -21.89 -3.49
CA TYR A 123 -16.00 -21.17 -2.54
C TYR A 123 -15.72 -19.73 -3.00
N ALA A 124 -15.30 -19.52 -4.26
CA ALA A 124 -15.02 -18.19 -4.78
C ALA A 124 -16.26 -17.28 -4.74
N LYS A 125 -17.45 -17.86 -5.05
CA LYS A 125 -18.72 -17.16 -4.97
C LYS A 125 -19.08 -16.79 -3.54
N ARG A 126 -18.91 -17.68 -2.57
CA ARG A 126 -19.15 -17.42 -1.13
C ARG A 126 -18.19 -16.37 -0.58
N VAL A 127 -16.94 -16.41 -0.99
CA VAL A 127 -15.92 -15.40 -0.64
C VAL A 127 -16.15 -14.07 -1.37
N GLY A 128 -16.96 -14.05 -2.44
CA GLY A 128 -17.28 -12.82 -3.17
C GLY A 128 -16.17 -12.36 -4.12
N VAL A 129 -15.26 -13.25 -4.53
CA VAL A 129 -14.20 -12.95 -5.51
C VAL A 129 -14.60 -13.41 -6.91
N LYS A 130 -14.04 -12.74 -7.93
CA LYS A 130 -14.34 -13.04 -9.35
C LYS A 130 -13.19 -13.72 -10.07
N LEU A 131 -12.09 -13.96 -9.38
CA LEU A 131 -10.88 -14.54 -9.96
C LEU A 131 -10.40 -15.72 -9.10
N ILE A 132 -10.23 -16.85 -9.76
CA ILE A 132 -9.57 -18.05 -9.23
C ILE A 132 -8.22 -18.20 -9.97
N VAL A 133 -7.16 -18.45 -9.26
CA VAL A 133 -5.81 -18.64 -9.79
C VAL A 133 -5.44 -20.12 -9.70
#